data_28fe9c9ec0598702544ce834dbefe538
#
_entry.id   28fe9c9ec0598702544ce834dbefe538
#
_cell.length_a   1.000
_cell.length_b   1.000
_cell.length_c   1.000
_cell.angle_alpha   90.00
_cell.angle_beta   90.00
_cell.angle_gamma   90.00
#
_symmetry.space_group_name_H-M   'P 1'
#
loop_
_entity.id
_entity.type
_entity.pdbx_description
1 polymer ?
#
loop_
_entity_poly.entity_id
_entity_poly.type
_entity_poly.pdbx_seq_one_letter_code
_entity_poly.pdbx_strand_id
1 'polypeptide(L)'
;MGMKRTTLEAVAIWAGLLGSTVIALGSVITAIGYTGSKGQSYSPLNHFVSELGETGVSDLAPVFNLGLNIGGVCFVVFIIGLAATRAGRLRFAYGLTGVVAGVGGFFVGVFPMNDLDRHGVAALTFFVLGLVTVLLASIDFARAGDPRFPRWLSIIGAATVAAFGAFLVILTGEASGLAHPDERAAIWPLTIFEWLLIVGILIWVFLTAVTWRRATR
;
A
#
# COMPACT_ATOMS: atom_id res chain seq x y z
N MET A 1 -18.61 -27.99 8.62
CA MET A 1 -19.71 -27.25 7.97
C MET A 1 -19.17 -25.90 7.51
N GLY A 2 -18.87 -25.72 6.21
CA GLY A 2 -18.29 -24.48 5.69
C GLY A 2 -19.30 -23.34 5.79
N MET A 3 -18.85 -22.18 6.31
CA MET A 3 -19.67 -20.96 6.32
C MET A 3 -19.92 -20.51 4.88
N LYS A 4 -21.19 -20.36 4.48
CA LYS A 4 -21.51 -19.81 3.15
C LYS A 4 -21.00 -18.36 3.07
N ARG A 5 -20.26 -18.08 2.02
CA ARG A 5 -19.71 -16.77 1.73
C ARG A 5 -20.81 -15.79 1.36
N THR A 6 -20.83 -14.61 1.98
CA THR A 6 -21.74 -13.53 1.59
C THR A 6 -21.25 -12.83 0.32
N THR A 7 -22.16 -12.12 -0.37
CA THR A 7 -21.79 -11.32 -1.56
C THR A 7 -20.76 -10.24 -1.20
N LEU A 8 -20.91 -9.60 -0.04
CA LEU A 8 -19.97 -8.58 0.44
C LEU A 8 -18.56 -9.15 0.64
N GLU A 9 -18.44 -10.33 1.28
CA GLU A 9 -17.16 -11.01 1.45
C GLU A 9 -16.54 -11.35 0.09
N ALA A 10 -17.36 -11.81 -0.87
CA ALA A 10 -16.89 -12.10 -2.22
C ALA A 10 -16.28 -10.87 -2.88
N VAL A 11 -16.99 -9.74 -2.87
CA VAL A 11 -16.55 -8.48 -3.47
C VAL A 11 -15.26 -7.99 -2.79
N ALA A 12 -15.21 -7.99 -1.46
CA ALA A 12 -14.03 -7.56 -0.72
C ALA A 12 -12.79 -8.41 -1.02
N ILE A 13 -12.94 -9.73 -1.05
CA ILE A 13 -11.84 -10.66 -1.37
C ILE A 13 -11.30 -10.37 -2.78
N TRP A 14 -12.19 -10.25 -3.77
CA TRP A 14 -11.75 -9.98 -5.14
C TRP A 14 -11.14 -8.57 -5.29
N ALA A 15 -11.66 -7.58 -4.57
CA ALA A 15 -11.06 -6.25 -4.52
C ALA A 15 -9.64 -6.30 -3.95
N GLY A 16 -9.42 -7.02 -2.82
CA GLY A 16 -8.07 -7.19 -2.26
C GLY A 16 -7.10 -7.86 -3.24
N LEU A 17 -7.51 -8.92 -3.92
CA LEU A 17 -6.70 -9.60 -4.91
C LEU A 17 -6.41 -8.71 -6.13
N LEU A 18 -7.44 -8.08 -6.70
CA LEU A 18 -7.31 -7.23 -7.88
C LEU A 18 -6.44 -6.01 -7.59
N GLY A 19 -6.75 -5.27 -6.53
CA GLY A 19 -6.04 -4.03 -6.20
C GLY A 19 -4.56 -4.26 -5.96
N SER A 20 -4.20 -5.26 -5.12
CA SER A 20 -2.78 -5.57 -4.88
C SER A 20 -2.06 -6.04 -6.14
N THR A 21 -2.71 -6.83 -6.99
CA THR A 21 -2.13 -7.31 -8.25
C THR A 21 -1.92 -6.16 -9.25
N VAL A 22 -2.91 -5.28 -9.40
CA VAL A 22 -2.83 -4.16 -10.37
C VAL A 22 -1.75 -3.17 -9.97
N ILE A 23 -1.63 -2.82 -8.67
CA ILE A 23 -0.54 -1.95 -8.21
C ILE A 23 0.82 -2.63 -8.44
N ALA A 24 0.97 -3.91 -8.06
CA ALA A 24 2.23 -4.63 -8.23
C ALA A 24 2.65 -4.70 -9.71
N LEU A 25 1.74 -5.09 -10.61
CA LEU A 25 2.02 -5.16 -12.04
C LEU A 25 2.31 -3.77 -12.63
N GLY A 26 1.51 -2.76 -12.28
CA GLY A 26 1.72 -1.38 -12.72
C GLY A 26 3.10 -0.87 -12.30
N SER A 27 3.51 -1.11 -11.05
CA SER A 27 4.84 -0.72 -10.55
C SER A 27 5.96 -1.43 -11.31
N VAL A 28 5.86 -2.75 -11.51
CA VAL A 28 6.90 -3.53 -12.22
C VAL A 28 7.00 -3.12 -13.69
N ILE A 29 5.87 -3.01 -14.39
CA ILE A 29 5.85 -2.63 -15.81
C ILE A 29 6.44 -1.24 -15.99
N THR A 30 6.05 -0.29 -15.14
CA THR A 30 6.56 1.08 -15.22
C THR A 30 8.05 1.15 -14.86
N ALA A 31 8.50 0.40 -13.84
CA ALA A 31 9.91 0.35 -13.46
C ALA A 31 10.81 -0.21 -14.57
N ILE A 32 10.35 -1.22 -15.30
CA ILE A 32 11.09 -1.80 -16.45
C ILE A 32 11.19 -0.80 -17.61
N GLY A 33 10.11 -0.06 -17.87
CA GLY A 33 10.06 0.93 -18.95
C GLY A 33 10.50 2.34 -18.54
N TYR A 34 11.01 2.53 -17.32
CA TYR A 34 11.35 3.85 -16.81
C TYR A 34 12.63 4.38 -17.47
N THR A 35 12.53 5.61 -17.99
CA THR A 35 13.67 6.40 -18.41
C THR A 35 13.57 7.74 -17.70
N GLY A 36 14.47 8.00 -16.77
CA GLY A 36 14.47 9.24 -15.99
C GLY A 36 14.87 10.46 -16.82
N SER A 37 14.75 11.66 -16.26
CA SER A 37 15.06 12.94 -16.91
C SER A 37 16.48 13.03 -17.50
N LYS A 38 17.40 12.19 -17.04
CA LYS A 38 18.80 12.09 -17.52
C LYS A 38 19.09 10.79 -18.29
N GLY A 39 18.05 10.06 -18.68
CA GLY A 39 18.19 8.76 -19.35
C GLY A 39 18.59 7.61 -18.44
N GLN A 40 18.53 7.79 -17.10
CA GLN A 40 18.87 6.75 -16.14
C GLN A 40 17.73 5.72 -16.01
N SER A 41 18.10 4.46 -15.80
CA SER A 41 17.18 3.38 -15.48
C SER A 41 16.70 3.49 -14.03
N TYR A 42 15.48 2.97 -13.77
CA TYR A 42 14.92 2.90 -12.42
C TYR A 42 15.72 1.94 -11.53
N SER A 43 15.92 2.34 -10.28
CA SER A 43 16.47 1.47 -9.24
C SER A 43 15.70 1.68 -7.94
N PRO A 44 15.12 0.62 -7.34
CA PRO A 44 14.44 0.73 -6.05
C PRO A 44 15.39 1.07 -4.90
N LEU A 45 16.71 1.05 -5.14
CA LEU A 45 17.71 1.40 -4.14
C LEU A 45 17.89 2.91 -3.96
N ASN A 46 17.45 3.72 -4.95
CA ASN A 46 17.63 5.17 -4.92
C ASN A 46 16.56 5.97 -5.66
N HIS A 47 15.47 5.33 -6.08
CA HIS A 47 14.27 6.00 -6.61
C HIS A 47 13.06 5.68 -5.75
N PHE A 48 12.24 6.69 -5.45
CA PHE A 48 10.95 6.49 -4.82
C PHE A 48 9.99 5.70 -5.72
N VAL A 49 9.10 4.94 -5.10
CA VAL A 49 8.01 4.28 -5.84
C VAL A 49 7.16 5.32 -6.58
N SER A 50 6.93 6.48 -5.96
CA SER A 50 6.12 7.56 -6.52
C SER A 50 6.73 8.23 -7.76
N GLU A 51 8.06 8.13 -7.98
CA GLU A 51 8.70 8.61 -9.21
C GLU A 51 8.24 7.85 -10.47
N LEU A 52 7.75 6.62 -10.30
CA LEU A 52 7.13 5.87 -11.39
C LEU A 52 5.90 6.59 -11.97
N GLY A 53 5.25 7.43 -11.16
CA GLY A 53 4.07 8.22 -11.55
C GLY A 53 4.38 9.62 -12.05
N GLU A 54 5.66 10.04 -12.09
CA GLU A 54 6.03 11.40 -12.46
C GLU A 54 5.83 11.65 -13.96
N THR A 55 4.84 12.47 -14.29
CA THR A 55 4.44 12.75 -15.68
C THR A 55 5.51 13.59 -16.40
N GLY A 56 5.88 13.15 -17.59
CA GLY A 56 6.93 13.80 -18.39
C GLY A 56 8.36 13.36 -18.02
N VAL A 57 8.52 12.53 -16.98
CA VAL A 57 9.77 11.86 -16.61
C VAL A 57 9.66 10.36 -16.84
N SER A 58 8.62 9.73 -16.29
CA SER A 58 8.33 8.31 -16.50
C SER A 58 7.41 8.15 -17.73
N ASP A 59 7.86 7.45 -18.76
CA ASP A 59 7.07 7.22 -19.99
C ASP A 59 5.78 6.46 -19.72
N LEU A 60 5.78 5.57 -18.74
CA LEU A 60 4.63 4.76 -18.33
C LEU A 60 3.94 5.29 -17.06
N ALA A 61 4.17 6.56 -16.67
CA ALA A 61 3.51 7.17 -15.52
C ALA A 61 1.99 6.96 -15.50
N PRO A 62 1.24 7.08 -16.62
CA PRO A 62 -0.19 6.82 -16.61
C PRO A 62 -0.56 5.39 -16.18
N VAL A 63 0.25 4.39 -16.50
CA VAL A 63 0.03 2.99 -16.10
C VAL A 63 0.13 2.84 -14.59
N PHE A 64 1.19 3.40 -14.00
CA PHE A 64 1.38 3.39 -12.55
C PHE A 64 0.27 4.16 -11.82
N ASN A 65 -0.02 5.39 -12.25
CA ASN A 65 -1.02 6.25 -11.63
C ASN A 65 -2.43 5.63 -11.71
N LEU A 66 -2.81 5.07 -12.87
CA LEU A 66 -4.07 4.33 -13.00
C LEU A 66 -4.10 3.09 -12.09
N GLY A 67 -2.96 2.39 -11.96
CA GLY A 67 -2.80 1.28 -11.02
C GLY A 67 -3.09 1.69 -9.58
N LEU A 68 -2.57 2.85 -9.13
CA LEU A 68 -2.84 3.42 -7.81
C LEU A 68 -4.32 3.81 -7.64
N ASN A 69 -4.94 4.41 -8.66
CA ASN A 69 -6.35 4.79 -8.58
C ASN A 69 -7.25 3.55 -8.44
N ILE A 70 -7.07 2.53 -9.27
CA ILE A 70 -7.80 1.26 -9.16
C ILE A 70 -7.50 0.59 -7.83
N GLY A 71 -6.23 0.53 -7.44
CA GLY A 71 -5.80 -0.09 -6.20
C GLY A 71 -6.35 0.59 -4.96
N GLY A 72 -6.38 1.93 -4.93
CA GLY A 72 -6.95 2.71 -3.83
C GLY A 72 -8.45 2.42 -3.63
N VAL A 73 -9.23 2.42 -4.72
CA VAL A 73 -10.66 2.04 -4.68
C VAL A 73 -10.82 0.60 -4.19
N CYS A 74 -10.03 -0.33 -4.73
CA CYS A 74 -10.06 -1.73 -4.32
C CYS A 74 -9.70 -1.91 -2.85
N PHE A 75 -8.72 -1.16 -2.34
CA PHE A 75 -8.33 -1.20 -0.94
C PHE A 75 -9.46 -0.71 -0.03
N VAL A 76 -10.16 0.37 -0.38
CA VAL A 76 -11.34 0.85 0.34
C VAL A 76 -12.41 -0.23 0.43
N VAL A 77 -12.75 -0.86 -0.71
CA VAL A 77 -13.75 -1.94 -0.76
C VAL A 77 -13.30 -3.15 0.08
N PHE A 78 -12.03 -3.52 -0.01
CA PHE A 78 -11.45 -4.62 0.78
C PHE A 78 -11.55 -4.35 2.27
N ILE A 79 -11.16 -3.17 2.75
CA ILE A 79 -11.17 -2.81 4.17
C ILE A 79 -12.59 -2.71 4.72
N ILE A 80 -13.53 -2.15 3.98
CA ILE A 80 -14.94 -2.13 4.38
C ILE A 80 -15.48 -3.55 4.58
N GLY A 81 -15.25 -4.44 3.63
CA GLY A 81 -15.67 -5.82 3.74
C GLY A 81 -14.95 -6.57 4.86
N LEU A 82 -13.65 -6.35 5.06
CA LEU A 82 -12.90 -6.91 6.17
C LEU A 82 -13.50 -6.47 7.51
N ALA A 83 -13.70 -5.17 7.70
CA ALA A 83 -14.28 -4.63 8.93
C ALA A 83 -15.72 -5.13 9.19
N ALA A 84 -16.52 -5.29 8.13
CA ALA A 84 -17.89 -5.78 8.23
C ALA A 84 -17.99 -7.26 8.70
N THR A 85 -16.96 -8.07 8.41
CA THR A 85 -16.94 -9.50 8.76
C THR A 85 -16.31 -9.79 10.12
N ARG A 86 -15.73 -8.78 10.75
CA ARG A 86 -15.07 -8.93 12.06
C ARG A 86 -15.98 -8.53 13.22
N ALA A 87 -15.69 -9.06 14.41
CA ALA A 87 -16.32 -8.68 15.65
C ALA A 87 -15.40 -7.75 16.46
N GLY A 88 -15.95 -7.10 17.50
CA GLY A 88 -15.17 -6.24 18.39
C GLY A 88 -15.00 -4.80 17.90
N ARG A 89 -14.38 -3.96 18.74
CA ARG A 89 -14.28 -2.50 18.49
C ARG A 89 -13.16 -2.11 17.51
N LEU A 90 -12.09 -2.91 17.44
CA LEU A 90 -10.96 -2.60 16.56
C LEU A 90 -11.35 -2.49 15.10
N ARG A 91 -12.36 -3.27 14.66
CA ARG A 91 -12.86 -3.23 13.28
C ARG A 91 -13.32 -1.84 12.82
N PHE A 92 -13.89 -1.05 13.70
CA PHE A 92 -14.32 0.31 13.37
C PHE A 92 -13.13 1.25 13.22
N ALA A 93 -12.10 1.09 14.07
CA ALA A 93 -10.91 1.90 14.02
C ALA A 93 -10.10 1.63 12.74
N TYR A 94 -9.73 0.36 12.46
CA TYR A 94 -8.99 0.07 11.24
C TYR A 94 -9.87 0.17 9.98
N GLY A 95 -11.19 0.04 10.09
CA GLY A 95 -12.12 0.31 8.99
C GLY A 95 -12.09 1.77 8.59
N LEU A 96 -12.22 2.69 9.56
CA LEU A 96 -12.16 4.12 9.31
C LEU A 96 -10.79 4.56 8.77
N THR A 97 -9.71 4.21 9.49
CA THR A 97 -8.36 4.59 9.07
C THR A 97 -8.00 4.01 7.72
N GLY A 98 -8.42 2.78 7.43
CA GLY A 98 -8.16 2.12 6.15
C GLY A 98 -8.94 2.71 4.98
N VAL A 99 -10.18 3.15 5.19
CA VAL A 99 -10.92 3.89 4.16
C VAL A 99 -10.20 5.19 3.82
N VAL A 100 -9.80 5.97 4.83
CA VAL A 100 -9.09 7.23 4.59
C VAL A 100 -7.70 6.98 3.97
N ALA A 101 -6.99 5.95 4.40
CA ALA A 101 -5.72 5.55 3.77
C ALA A 101 -5.90 5.17 2.29
N GLY A 102 -6.95 4.39 1.97
CA GLY A 102 -7.24 4.01 0.58
C GLY A 102 -7.60 5.20 -0.31
N VAL A 103 -8.33 6.18 0.24
CA VAL A 103 -8.59 7.47 -0.42
C VAL A 103 -7.29 8.24 -0.62
N GLY A 104 -6.39 8.28 0.38
CA GLY A 104 -5.04 8.84 0.23
C GLY A 104 -4.27 8.17 -0.90
N GLY A 105 -4.22 6.83 -0.93
CA GLY A 105 -3.56 6.07 -1.99
C GLY A 105 -4.15 6.31 -3.39
N PHE A 106 -5.48 6.48 -3.50
CA PHE A 106 -6.13 6.90 -4.74
C PHE A 106 -5.62 8.27 -5.21
N PHE A 107 -5.56 9.24 -4.30
CA PHE A 107 -5.13 10.59 -4.64
C PHE A 107 -3.63 10.71 -4.92
N VAL A 108 -2.78 9.80 -4.45
CA VAL A 108 -1.38 9.71 -4.90
C VAL A 108 -1.31 9.50 -6.42
N GLY A 109 -2.20 8.66 -6.98
CA GLY A 109 -2.29 8.47 -8.43
C GLY A 109 -2.93 9.64 -9.20
N VAL A 110 -3.73 10.48 -8.53
CA VAL A 110 -4.34 11.69 -9.12
C VAL A 110 -3.37 12.88 -9.11
N PHE A 111 -2.59 12.98 -8.05
CA PHE A 111 -1.59 14.04 -7.84
C PHE A 111 -0.18 13.41 -7.85
N PRO A 112 0.43 13.20 -9.03
CA PRO A 112 1.78 12.66 -9.12
C PRO A 112 2.82 13.64 -8.54
N MET A 113 4.08 13.23 -8.46
CA MET A 113 5.18 14.04 -7.89
C MET A 113 5.39 15.41 -8.56
N ASN A 114 4.78 15.64 -9.71
CA ASN A 114 4.76 16.96 -10.35
C ASN A 114 4.03 18.04 -9.50
N ASP A 115 3.13 17.62 -8.61
CA ASP A 115 2.44 18.50 -7.64
C ASP A 115 2.78 17.99 -6.22
N LEU A 116 3.97 18.35 -5.75
CA LEU A 116 4.52 17.85 -4.47
C LEU A 116 3.65 18.19 -3.26
N ASP A 117 2.97 19.33 -3.27
CA ASP A 117 2.13 19.76 -2.15
C ASP A 117 0.94 18.81 -1.97
N ARG A 118 0.19 18.58 -3.05
CA ARG A 118 -0.97 17.68 -3.02
C ARG A 118 -0.55 16.21 -2.91
N HIS A 119 0.51 15.85 -3.63
CA HIS A 119 1.11 14.51 -3.54
C HIS A 119 1.52 14.18 -2.10
N GLY A 120 2.24 15.09 -1.45
CA GLY A 120 2.72 14.92 -0.08
C GLY A 120 1.57 14.73 0.92
N VAL A 121 0.49 15.51 0.81
CA VAL A 121 -0.70 15.33 1.65
C VAL A 121 -1.35 13.96 1.43
N ALA A 122 -1.53 13.56 0.16
CA ALA A 122 -2.11 12.27 -0.18
C ALA A 122 -1.25 11.10 0.31
N ALA A 123 0.06 11.17 0.06
CA ALA A 123 1.03 10.15 0.44
C ALA A 123 1.15 10.02 1.97
N LEU A 124 1.28 11.13 2.71
CA LEU A 124 1.32 11.10 4.18
C LEU A 124 0.02 10.55 4.77
N THR A 125 -1.14 10.90 4.19
CA THR A 125 -2.42 10.32 4.60
C THR A 125 -2.41 8.80 4.44
N PHE A 126 -1.95 8.29 3.30
CA PHE A 126 -1.80 6.86 3.07
C PHE A 126 -0.79 6.23 4.04
N PHE A 127 0.39 6.81 4.22
CA PHE A 127 1.44 6.22 5.04
C PHE A 127 1.06 6.16 6.52
N VAL A 128 0.57 7.24 7.10
CA VAL A 128 0.22 7.30 8.52
C VAL A 128 -1.00 6.43 8.81
N LEU A 129 -2.07 6.59 8.04
CA LEU A 129 -3.30 5.84 8.30
C LEU A 129 -3.22 4.40 7.82
N GLY A 130 -2.41 4.10 6.81
CA GLY A 130 -2.07 2.74 6.39
C GLY A 130 -1.33 1.98 7.48
N LEU A 131 -0.32 2.61 8.12
CA LEU A 131 0.36 2.06 9.29
C LEU A 131 -0.64 1.70 10.39
N VAL A 132 -1.50 2.65 10.79
CA VAL A 132 -2.49 2.43 11.85
C VAL A 132 -3.46 1.30 11.46
N THR A 133 -3.89 1.26 10.21
CA THR A 133 -4.81 0.22 9.71
C THR A 133 -4.19 -1.17 9.82
N VAL A 134 -2.98 -1.35 9.29
CA VAL A 134 -2.29 -2.66 9.32
C VAL A 134 -1.98 -3.07 10.75
N LEU A 135 -1.56 -2.13 11.61
CA LEU A 135 -1.29 -2.39 13.02
C LEU A 135 -2.55 -2.92 13.75
N LEU A 136 -3.65 -2.17 13.67
CA LEU A 136 -4.88 -2.52 14.38
C LEU A 136 -5.51 -3.82 13.85
N ALA A 137 -5.52 -4.02 12.53
CA ALA A 137 -6.01 -5.27 11.94
C ALA A 137 -5.12 -6.46 12.31
N SER A 138 -3.80 -6.28 12.36
CA SER A 138 -2.88 -7.34 12.79
C SER A 138 -3.05 -7.70 14.27
N ILE A 139 -3.31 -6.73 15.13
CA ILE A 139 -3.66 -6.99 16.54
C ILE A 139 -4.98 -7.77 16.62
N ASP A 140 -5.98 -7.41 15.80
CA ASP A 140 -7.26 -8.13 15.76
C ASP A 140 -7.07 -9.59 15.31
N PHE A 141 -6.29 -9.83 14.25
CA PHE A 141 -5.97 -11.19 13.76
C PHE A 141 -5.22 -12.03 14.80
N ALA A 142 -4.26 -11.43 15.52
CA ALA A 142 -3.51 -12.13 16.56
C ALA A 142 -4.40 -12.60 17.72
N ARG A 143 -5.43 -11.82 18.05
CA ARG A 143 -6.29 -12.07 19.23
C ARG A 143 -7.47 -12.99 18.95
N ALA A 144 -8.07 -12.91 17.76
CA ALA A 144 -9.41 -13.45 17.53
C ALA A 144 -9.46 -14.96 17.24
N GLY A 145 -8.38 -15.60 16.85
CA GLY A 145 -8.37 -17.05 16.55
C GLY A 145 -9.28 -17.46 15.37
N ASP A 146 -9.60 -16.55 14.47
CA ASP A 146 -10.47 -16.78 13.32
C ASP A 146 -9.67 -17.49 12.19
N PRO A 147 -10.10 -18.67 11.73
CA PRO A 147 -9.39 -19.42 10.71
C PRO A 147 -9.30 -18.71 9.36
N ARG A 148 -10.19 -17.74 9.10
CA ARG A 148 -10.13 -16.89 7.90
C ARG A 148 -8.92 -15.95 7.93
N PHE A 149 -8.48 -15.56 9.13
CA PHE A 149 -7.40 -14.62 9.37
C PHE A 149 -6.40 -15.21 10.39
N PRO A 150 -5.60 -16.21 9.96
CA PRO A 150 -4.68 -16.89 10.86
C PRO A 150 -3.61 -15.95 11.41
N ARG A 151 -3.14 -16.25 12.63
CA ARG A 151 -2.19 -15.41 13.37
C ARG A 151 -0.89 -15.08 12.63
N TRP A 152 -0.44 -15.93 11.70
CA TRP A 152 0.76 -15.64 10.93
C TRP A 152 0.62 -14.40 10.02
N LEU A 153 -0.60 -14.01 9.63
CA LEU A 153 -0.84 -12.73 8.93
C LEU A 153 -0.45 -11.53 9.78
N SER A 154 -0.54 -11.65 11.11
CA SER A 154 -0.09 -10.60 12.03
C SER A 154 1.43 -10.42 12.03
N ILE A 155 2.20 -11.47 11.73
CA ILE A 155 3.66 -11.39 11.61
C ILE A 155 4.02 -10.57 10.37
N ILE A 156 3.35 -10.84 9.23
CA ILE A 156 3.53 -10.05 8.01
C ILE A 156 3.11 -8.61 8.25
N GLY A 157 1.95 -8.41 8.91
CA GLY A 157 1.49 -7.08 9.28
C GLY A 157 2.48 -6.34 10.19
N ALA A 158 3.07 -7.01 11.18
CA ALA A 158 4.08 -6.41 12.06
C ALA A 158 5.34 -5.98 11.28
N ALA A 159 5.82 -6.81 10.35
CA ALA A 159 6.94 -6.45 9.47
C ALA A 159 6.60 -5.25 8.58
N THR A 160 5.37 -5.21 8.04
CA THR A 160 4.87 -4.07 7.25
C THR A 160 4.80 -2.80 8.10
N VAL A 161 4.27 -2.87 9.31
CA VAL A 161 4.22 -1.75 10.27
C VAL A 161 5.62 -1.24 10.60
N ALA A 162 6.59 -2.14 10.80
CA ALA A 162 7.99 -1.76 11.04
C ALA A 162 8.58 -1.00 9.84
N ALA A 163 8.29 -1.44 8.61
CA ALA A 163 8.73 -0.73 7.39
C ALA A 163 8.09 0.66 7.27
N PHE A 164 6.77 0.79 7.52
CA PHE A 164 6.09 2.09 7.58
C PHE A 164 6.71 3.01 8.64
N GLY A 165 6.92 2.50 9.85
CA GLY A 165 7.50 3.29 10.94
C GLY A 165 8.92 3.76 10.62
N ALA A 166 9.77 2.89 10.10
CA ALA A 166 11.12 3.24 9.70
C ALA A 166 11.12 4.29 8.59
N PHE A 167 10.27 4.13 7.56
CA PHE A 167 10.11 5.13 6.50
C PHE A 167 9.73 6.50 7.06
N LEU A 168 8.70 6.57 7.91
CA LEU A 168 8.22 7.84 8.48
C LEU A 168 9.28 8.50 9.38
N VAL A 169 10.04 7.71 10.16
CA VAL A 169 11.13 8.25 11.00
C VAL A 169 12.25 8.82 10.13
N ILE A 170 12.67 8.11 9.08
CA ILE A 170 13.71 8.60 8.17
C ILE A 170 13.22 9.82 7.41
N LEU A 171 11.98 9.78 6.88
CA LEU A 171 11.39 10.91 6.15
C LEU A 171 11.37 12.19 6.98
N THR A 172 11.00 12.12 8.27
CA THR A 172 11.00 13.31 9.15
C THR A 172 12.39 13.83 9.45
N GLY A 173 13.40 12.96 9.48
CA GLY A 173 14.80 13.35 9.66
C GLY A 173 15.43 13.97 8.41
N GLU A 174 15.01 13.53 7.22
CA GLU A 174 15.53 13.98 5.92
C GLU A 174 14.67 15.04 5.23
N ALA A 175 13.54 15.44 5.83
CA ALA A 175 12.57 16.35 5.20
C ALA A 175 13.14 17.73 4.83
N SER A 176 14.30 18.12 5.39
CA SER A 176 15.03 19.33 5.00
C SER A 176 16.04 19.12 3.86
N GLY A 177 16.22 17.89 3.39
CA GLY A 177 17.25 17.50 2.44
C GLY A 177 16.81 16.41 1.47
N LEU A 178 15.56 16.47 0.92
CA LEU A 178 15.23 15.67 -0.25
C LEU A 178 16.23 16.02 -1.34
N ALA A 179 17.31 15.23 -1.42
CA ALA A 179 18.44 15.50 -2.28
C ALA A 179 18.00 15.63 -3.74
N HIS A 180 18.52 16.64 -4.42
CA HIS A 180 18.36 16.75 -5.87
C HIS A 180 18.75 15.41 -6.53
N PRO A 181 18.09 15.00 -7.64
CA PRO A 181 18.40 13.74 -8.34
C PRO A 181 19.90 13.52 -8.61
N ASP A 182 20.68 14.61 -8.68
CA ASP A 182 22.12 14.60 -8.94
C ASP A 182 22.98 14.22 -7.75
N GLU A 183 22.45 14.35 -6.54
CA GLU A 183 23.16 14.15 -5.27
C GLU A 183 22.77 12.85 -4.56
N ARG A 184 21.91 12.05 -5.20
CA ARG A 184 21.41 10.80 -4.59
C ARG A 184 22.52 9.77 -4.45
N ALA A 185 22.64 9.22 -3.25
CA ALA A 185 23.49 8.04 -3.02
C ALA A 185 23.00 6.85 -3.87
N ALA A 186 23.91 5.99 -4.30
CA ALA A 186 23.56 4.76 -5.02
C ALA A 186 22.64 3.83 -4.19
N ILE A 187 22.72 3.93 -2.87
CA ILE A 187 21.85 3.24 -1.91
C ILE A 187 21.29 4.32 -0.97
N TRP A 188 19.98 4.55 -1.04
CA TRP A 188 19.29 5.54 -0.22
C TRP A 188 18.25 4.85 0.67
N PRO A 189 18.43 4.84 2.01
CA PRO A 189 17.54 4.12 2.92
C PRO A 189 16.08 4.52 2.81
N LEU A 190 15.79 5.81 2.57
CA LEU A 190 14.43 6.31 2.46
C LEU A 190 13.64 5.64 1.34
N THR A 191 14.24 5.49 0.14
CA THR A 191 13.59 4.83 -0.99
C THR A 191 13.41 3.34 -0.75
N ILE A 192 14.40 2.69 -0.11
CA ILE A 192 14.32 1.27 0.24
C ILE A 192 13.15 1.02 1.20
N PHE A 193 12.98 1.85 2.23
CA PHE A 193 11.87 1.68 3.17
C PHE A 193 10.52 2.04 2.56
N GLU A 194 10.44 2.97 1.60
CA GLU A 194 9.22 3.18 0.83
C GLU A 194 8.85 1.91 0.02
N TRP A 195 9.81 1.28 -0.65
CA TRP A 195 9.56 0.02 -1.34
C TRP A 195 9.16 -1.10 -0.39
N LEU A 196 9.82 -1.24 0.76
CA LEU A 196 9.50 -2.27 1.75
C LEU A 196 8.07 -2.12 2.29
N LEU A 197 7.62 -0.90 2.58
CA LEU A 197 6.26 -0.69 3.05
C LEU A 197 5.21 -0.96 1.96
N ILE A 198 5.47 -0.53 0.71
CA ILE A 198 4.55 -0.79 -0.42
C ILE A 198 4.46 -2.31 -0.69
N VAL A 199 5.58 -2.99 -0.83
CA VAL A 199 5.60 -4.45 -1.03
C VAL A 199 4.94 -5.17 0.17
N GLY A 200 5.24 -4.71 1.39
CA GLY A 200 4.67 -5.27 2.61
C GLY A 200 3.15 -5.19 2.65
N ILE A 201 2.57 -4.00 2.35
CA ILE A 201 1.11 -3.85 2.35
C ILE A 201 0.45 -4.64 1.22
N LEU A 202 1.05 -4.69 0.02
CA LEU A 202 0.52 -5.47 -1.08
C LEU A 202 0.50 -6.97 -0.74
N ILE A 203 1.57 -7.50 -0.16
CA ILE A 203 1.64 -8.89 0.31
C ILE A 203 0.61 -9.13 1.42
N TRP A 204 0.51 -8.22 2.39
CA TRP A 204 -0.43 -8.37 3.50
C TRP A 204 -1.89 -8.40 3.03
N VAL A 205 -2.29 -7.49 2.15
CA VAL A 205 -3.64 -7.45 1.54
C VAL A 205 -3.89 -8.72 0.73
N PHE A 206 -2.97 -9.07 -0.17
CA PHE A 206 -3.10 -10.24 -1.04
C PHE A 206 -3.27 -11.53 -0.25
N LEU A 207 -2.38 -11.79 0.72
CA LEU A 207 -2.42 -13.01 1.52
C LEU A 207 -3.63 -13.05 2.45
N THR A 208 -4.06 -11.91 2.99
CA THR A 208 -5.32 -11.83 3.74
C THR A 208 -6.51 -12.20 2.87
N ALA A 209 -6.58 -11.69 1.64
CA ALA A 209 -7.64 -12.03 0.70
C ALA A 209 -7.60 -13.51 0.27
N VAL A 210 -6.41 -14.08 0.04
CA VAL A 210 -6.23 -15.50 -0.31
C VAL A 210 -6.68 -16.41 0.83
N THR A 211 -6.24 -16.15 2.06
CA THR A 211 -6.62 -16.98 3.21
C THR A 211 -8.12 -16.89 3.49
N TRP A 212 -8.68 -15.69 3.44
CA TRP A 212 -10.11 -15.48 3.59
C TRP A 212 -10.91 -16.25 2.53
N ARG A 213 -10.50 -16.17 1.26
CA ARG A 213 -11.12 -16.91 0.17
C ARG A 213 -11.10 -18.43 0.38
N ARG A 214 -9.95 -18.97 0.87
CA ARG A 214 -9.80 -20.41 1.12
C ARG A 214 -10.70 -20.91 2.25
N ALA A 215 -10.83 -20.14 3.30
CA ALA A 215 -11.63 -20.50 4.48
C ALA A 215 -13.16 -20.39 4.24
N THR A 216 -13.58 -19.71 3.16
CA THR A 216 -15.01 -19.50 2.82
C THR A 216 -15.45 -20.27 1.56
N ARG A 217 -14.63 -21.20 1.07
CA ARG A 217 -14.97 -22.19 0.05
C ARG A 217 -15.50 -23.46 0.70
#